data_4239d0026d0e6faa4ecc6115d84c2fb9
#
_entry.id   4239d0026d0e6faa4ecc6115d84c2fb9
#
_cell.length_a   1.000
_cell.length_b   1.000
_cell.length_c   1.000
_cell.angle_alpha   90.00
_cell.angle_beta   90.00
_cell.angle_gamma   90.00
#
_symmetry.space_group_name_H-M   'P 1'
#
loop_
_entity.id
_entity.type
_entity.pdbx_description
1 polymer ?
#
loop_
_entity_poly.entity_id
_entity_poly.type
_entity_poly.pdbx_seq_one_letter_code
_entity_poly.pdbx_strand_id
1 'polypeptide(L)'
;MLAVTACGGGSEQGSGSGDGKGKDSTAARSTQSEARVTIAPRDGAKSVETSGELKVTAARGKLTEVVVKNAKGKAVEGAISKDGASWTPSTHLAASTAYTVHAVAEDAEGRTTTQDSRFTTLTPKETFIGHFTPEDGSTVGVGMPFSLNFTRGITKPDDVEKAIRITTVPAVEVEGHWFGNDRLDFRPRTYWKAGTKVTVELNLDGVEGRDGVYGEQSKKVSFTIGRSQISVVDAKKHTMKVIRDGKVIKKIKVTTGAPGYETWNGKMVISEKLTVTRMNGETVGYGGEYDIKDVPHAMRLSTSGTFIHGNYWGGDAFGNRNASHGCVGLRDVKGG
;
A
#
# COMPACT_ATOMS: atom_id res chain seq x y z
N MET A 1 64.42 -13.84 32.53
CA MET A 1 65.85 -13.83 32.30
C MET A 1 66.18 -12.78 31.27
N LEU A 2 66.87 -11.85 31.71
CA LEU A 2 67.91 -10.91 31.27
C LEU A 2 67.34 -9.81 30.35
N ALA A 3 67.18 -8.57 30.83
CA ALA A 3 68.20 -7.63 31.38
C ALA A 3 69.24 -7.31 30.30
N VAL A 4 69.61 -6.12 29.97
CA VAL A 4 70.18 -4.93 30.66
C VAL A 4 70.82 -4.10 29.54
N THR A 5 70.90 -2.92 29.49
CA THR A 5 71.55 -1.65 30.04
C THR A 5 72.07 -0.90 28.83
N ALA A 6 72.14 0.30 28.79
CA ALA A 6 72.37 1.54 29.57
C ALA A 6 73.42 2.39 28.90
N CYS A 7 73.23 3.67 29.03
CA CYS A 7 74.20 4.75 29.30
C CYS A 7 75.24 5.23 28.30
N GLY A 8 75.25 6.51 28.22
CA GLY A 8 76.40 7.40 28.15
C GLY A 8 76.18 8.56 27.19
N GLY A 9 76.03 9.79 27.48
CA GLY A 9 76.68 10.71 28.39
C GLY A 9 77.64 11.52 27.59
N GLY A 10 77.48 12.86 27.49
CA GLY A 10 78.47 13.75 26.94
C GLY A 10 77.89 15.14 26.60
N SER A 11 77.99 16.04 27.54
CA SER A 11 77.85 17.49 27.41
C SER A 11 79.01 18.11 26.66
N GLU A 12 78.74 19.12 25.85
CA GLU A 12 79.55 20.36 25.89
C GLU A 12 78.91 21.54 25.16
N GLN A 13 79.06 22.70 25.69
CA GLN A 13 78.58 24.04 25.36
C GLN A 13 79.25 24.59 24.11
N GLY A 14 78.46 25.34 23.32
CA GLY A 14 78.98 26.23 22.30
C GLY A 14 78.04 27.41 22.05
N SER A 15 78.33 28.57 22.60
CA SER A 15 77.64 29.83 22.35
C SER A 15 77.86 30.33 20.93
N GLY A 16 76.75 30.80 20.26
CA GLY A 16 76.84 31.53 19.00
C GLY A 16 75.54 32.31 18.75
N SER A 17 75.58 33.62 19.03
CA SER A 17 74.57 34.60 18.66
C SER A 17 74.45 34.73 17.15
N GLY A 18 73.20 34.75 16.63
CA GLY A 18 72.92 35.14 15.26
C GLY A 18 71.44 35.44 15.10
N ASP A 19 71.13 36.75 15.04
CA ASP A 19 69.81 37.29 14.64
C ASP A 19 69.36 36.77 13.30
N GLY A 20 68.08 36.40 13.19
CA GLY A 20 67.46 36.09 11.91
C GLY A 20 65.98 35.92 12.04
N LYS A 21 65.19 36.96 11.81
CA LYS A 21 63.75 37.01 11.59
C LYS A 21 63.23 35.90 10.67
N GLY A 22 62.09 35.33 11.03
CA GLY A 22 61.28 34.56 10.11
C GLY A 22 60.49 33.52 10.83
N LYS A 23 59.55 33.91 11.71
CA LYS A 23 58.46 33.01 12.07
C LYS A 23 57.48 32.96 10.91
N ASP A 24 57.74 32.13 9.92
CA ASP A 24 56.75 31.59 9.07
C ASP A 24 56.17 30.36 9.78
N SER A 25 55.18 30.59 10.64
CA SER A 25 54.32 29.53 11.15
C SER A 25 53.36 29.13 10.03
N THR A 26 53.84 28.34 9.10
CA THR A 26 52.95 27.51 8.27
C THR A 26 52.20 26.61 9.22
N ALA A 27 51.00 27.07 9.64
CA ALA A 27 50.03 26.22 10.29
C ALA A 27 49.82 25.02 9.37
N ALA A 28 50.27 23.84 9.79
CA ALA A 28 50.01 22.61 9.07
C ALA A 28 48.52 22.53 8.89
N ARG A 29 48.04 22.70 7.64
CA ARG A 29 46.63 22.52 7.30
C ARG A 29 46.27 21.11 7.73
N SER A 30 45.33 21.01 8.65
CA SER A 30 44.78 19.71 9.04
C SER A 30 44.33 18.95 7.79
N THR A 31 44.85 17.75 7.60
CA THR A 31 44.45 16.86 6.50
C THR A 31 43.10 16.18 6.78
N GLN A 32 42.57 16.30 7.99
CA GLN A 32 41.34 15.72 8.44
C GLN A 32 40.16 16.67 8.17
N SER A 33 39.05 16.12 7.67
CA SER A 33 37.82 16.86 7.44
C SER A 33 37.25 17.43 8.73
N GLU A 34 36.71 18.65 8.66
CA GLU A 34 35.97 19.28 9.75
C GLU A 34 34.50 18.86 9.77
N ALA A 35 34.01 18.28 8.66
CA ALA A 35 32.65 17.77 8.58
C ALA A 35 32.41 16.68 9.62
N ARG A 36 31.22 16.67 10.20
CA ARG A 36 30.79 15.67 11.18
C ARG A 36 29.46 15.07 10.75
N VAL A 37 29.43 13.77 10.63
CA VAL A 37 28.20 13.01 10.33
C VAL A 37 27.64 12.46 11.63
N THR A 38 26.32 12.59 11.79
CA THR A 38 25.56 11.98 12.88
C THR A 38 24.44 11.15 12.29
N ILE A 39 24.35 9.89 12.70
CA ILE A 39 23.32 8.94 12.29
C ILE A 39 22.43 8.65 13.49
N ALA A 40 21.14 8.88 13.35
CA ALA A 40 20.11 8.37 14.24
C ALA A 40 19.33 7.27 13.50
N PRO A 41 19.05 6.13 14.14
CA PRO A 41 19.42 5.73 15.51
C PRO A 41 20.93 5.47 15.66
N ARG A 42 21.41 5.41 16.91
CA ARG A 42 22.82 5.09 17.21
C ARG A 42 23.19 3.69 16.71
N ASP A 43 24.47 3.47 16.47
CA ASP A 43 24.98 2.15 16.08
C ASP A 43 24.62 1.06 17.12
N GLY A 44 24.22 -0.11 16.62
CA GLY A 44 23.79 -1.24 17.42
C GLY A 44 22.37 -1.10 18.02
N ALA A 45 21.62 -0.02 17.72
CA ALA A 45 20.26 0.16 18.24
C ALA A 45 19.34 -0.98 17.82
N LYS A 46 18.46 -1.38 18.75
CA LYS A 46 17.42 -2.41 18.55
C LYS A 46 16.06 -1.82 18.83
N SER A 47 15.03 -2.46 18.28
CA SER A 47 13.63 -2.04 18.42
C SER A 47 13.40 -0.60 17.97
N VAL A 48 14.08 -0.20 16.91
CA VAL A 48 13.94 1.13 16.29
C VAL A 48 12.58 1.23 15.60
N GLU A 49 11.91 2.36 15.76
CA GLU A 49 10.64 2.61 15.09
C GLU A 49 10.79 2.54 13.57
N THR A 50 9.79 2.05 12.89
CA THR A 50 9.80 1.89 11.44
C THR A 50 9.66 3.19 10.68
N SER A 51 9.28 4.27 11.36
CA SER A 51 9.20 5.62 10.79
C SER A 51 9.68 6.68 11.80
N GLY A 52 10.19 7.80 11.28
CA GLY A 52 10.53 8.98 12.07
C GLY A 52 11.89 8.96 12.76
N GLU A 53 12.47 7.81 13.11
CA GLU A 53 13.75 7.75 13.84
C GLU A 53 14.99 7.81 12.93
N LEU A 54 14.93 7.20 11.74
CA LEU A 54 16.10 7.18 10.84
C LEU A 54 16.34 8.56 10.24
N LYS A 55 17.46 9.15 10.58
CA LYS A 55 17.92 10.43 10.06
C LYS A 55 19.46 10.48 10.05
N VAL A 56 20.03 11.03 8.99
CA VAL A 56 21.46 11.36 8.89
C VAL A 56 21.61 12.85 8.80
N THR A 57 22.54 13.42 9.55
CA THR A 57 22.83 14.87 9.54
C THR A 57 24.32 15.13 9.40
N ALA A 58 24.67 16.23 8.73
CA ALA A 58 26.02 16.75 8.66
C ALA A 58 26.12 18.12 9.36
N ALA A 59 27.19 18.31 10.11
CA ALA A 59 27.58 19.59 10.65
C ALA A 59 28.99 19.96 10.12
N ARG A 60 29.25 21.25 9.92
CA ARG A 60 30.52 21.80 9.35
C ARG A 60 30.87 21.19 7.97
N GLY A 61 29.85 20.84 7.20
CA GLY A 61 29.98 20.25 5.87
C GLY A 61 28.62 19.87 5.34
N LYS A 62 28.60 19.17 4.21
CA LYS A 62 27.37 18.72 3.52
C LYS A 62 27.44 17.23 3.27
N LEU A 63 26.31 16.53 3.39
CA LEU A 63 26.17 15.15 2.95
C LEU A 63 26.32 15.10 1.43
N THR A 64 27.20 14.22 0.97
CA THR A 64 27.41 13.94 -0.46
C THR A 64 26.85 12.59 -0.85
N GLU A 65 26.82 11.63 0.09
CA GLU A 65 26.28 10.30 -0.12
C GLU A 65 25.63 9.77 1.15
N VAL A 66 24.47 9.15 1.03
CA VAL A 66 23.85 8.34 2.07
C VAL A 66 23.24 7.08 1.44
N VAL A 67 23.72 5.93 1.87
CA VAL A 67 23.26 4.63 1.41
C VAL A 67 22.70 3.85 2.59
N VAL A 68 21.42 3.51 2.54
CA VAL A 68 20.78 2.65 3.54
C VAL A 68 20.35 1.37 2.86
N LYS A 69 20.71 0.21 3.42
CA LYS A 69 20.35 -1.10 2.87
C LYS A 69 19.85 -2.01 3.99
N ASN A 70 18.85 -2.84 3.66
CA ASN A 70 18.45 -3.93 4.54
C ASN A 70 19.39 -5.14 4.40
N ALA A 71 19.20 -6.16 5.26
CA ALA A 71 20.01 -7.39 5.26
C ALA A 71 19.97 -8.17 3.93
N LYS A 72 18.96 -7.94 3.06
CA LYS A 72 18.85 -8.54 1.73
C LYS A 72 19.52 -7.68 0.64
N GLY A 73 20.18 -6.58 1.01
CA GLY A 73 20.82 -5.65 0.08
C GLY A 73 19.87 -4.66 -0.61
N LYS A 74 18.56 -4.70 -0.31
CA LYS A 74 17.60 -3.74 -0.88
C LYS A 74 17.86 -2.36 -0.28
N ALA A 75 18.04 -1.36 -1.14
CA ALA A 75 18.21 0.02 -0.72
C ALA A 75 16.90 0.62 -0.19
N VAL A 76 17.02 1.52 0.78
CA VAL A 76 15.95 2.40 1.26
C VAL A 76 16.07 3.71 0.50
N GLU A 77 15.00 4.09 -0.17
CA GLU A 77 14.92 5.38 -0.87
C GLU A 77 14.85 6.52 0.14
N GLY A 78 15.55 7.61 -0.14
CA GLY A 78 15.57 8.81 0.68
C GLY A 78 16.21 9.96 -0.06
N ALA A 79 16.16 11.15 0.51
CA ALA A 79 16.69 12.35 -0.11
C ALA A 79 17.57 13.16 0.83
N ILE A 80 18.69 13.64 0.29
CA ILE A 80 19.50 14.68 0.93
C ILE A 80 18.77 16.01 0.75
N SER A 81 18.65 16.78 1.82
CA SER A 81 18.08 18.13 1.80
C SER A 81 18.85 19.07 0.86
N LYS A 82 18.18 20.09 0.33
CA LYS A 82 18.79 21.03 -0.64
C LYS A 82 20.04 21.73 -0.12
N ASP A 83 20.14 21.95 1.19
CA ASP A 83 21.29 22.53 1.86
C ASP A 83 22.40 21.51 2.18
N GLY A 84 22.16 20.23 1.94
CA GLY A 84 23.07 19.13 2.24
C GLY A 84 23.16 18.78 3.73
N ALA A 85 22.36 19.39 4.59
CA ALA A 85 22.49 19.26 6.03
C ALA A 85 21.88 17.98 6.60
N SER A 86 20.93 17.36 5.90
CA SER A 86 20.23 16.17 6.39
C SER A 86 19.79 15.24 5.27
N TRP A 87 19.59 13.98 5.62
CA TRP A 87 18.94 12.96 4.81
C TRP A 87 17.87 12.26 5.64
N THR A 88 16.73 11.96 5.03
CA THR A 88 15.66 11.17 5.63
C THR A 88 15.12 10.17 4.62
N PRO A 89 14.62 8.99 5.06
CA PRO A 89 13.96 8.05 4.16
C PRO A 89 12.66 8.65 3.61
N SER A 90 12.35 8.31 2.37
CA SER A 90 11.10 8.72 1.70
C SER A 90 9.91 7.83 2.09
N THR A 91 10.17 6.66 2.68
CA THR A 91 9.17 5.68 3.09
C THR A 91 9.53 5.13 4.47
N HIS A 92 8.58 4.48 5.13
CA HIS A 92 8.83 3.71 6.35
C HIS A 92 9.80 2.54 6.09
N LEU A 93 10.37 2.01 7.15
CA LEU A 93 11.22 0.83 7.14
C LEU A 93 10.37 -0.43 7.38
N ALA A 94 10.83 -1.57 6.87
CA ALA A 94 10.22 -2.86 7.20
C ALA A 94 10.43 -3.21 8.67
N ALA A 95 9.48 -3.90 9.27
CA ALA A 95 9.58 -4.38 10.65
C ALA A 95 10.57 -5.54 10.76
N SER A 96 11.06 -5.83 11.98
CA SER A 96 11.95 -6.97 12.30
C SER A 96 13.17 -7.08 11.37
N THR A 97 13.67 -5.95 10.86
CA THR A 97 14.65 -5.92 9.79
C THR A 97 15.92 -5.19 10.22
N ALA A 98 17.08 -5.82 9.96
CA ALA A 98 18.39 -5.21 10.17
C ALA A 98 18.74 -4.30 8.99
N TYR A 99 19.27 -3.12 9.29
CA TYR A 99 19.71 -2.11 8.32
C TYR A 99 21.15 -1.72 8.56
N THR A 100 21.85 -1.37 7.47
CA THR A 100 23.15 -0.70 7.47
C THR A 100 23.01 0.67 6.85
N VAL A 101 23.67 1.65 7.43
CA VAL A 101 23.75 3.02 6.94
C VAL A 101 25.21 3.33 6.66
N HIS A 102 25.52 3.85 5.48
CA HIS A 102 26.79 4.43 5.10
C HIS A 102 26.54 5.87 4.70
N ALA A 103 27.27 6.82 5.28
CA ALA A 103 27.11 8.23 4.99
C ALA A 103 28.47 8.90 4.81
N VAL A 104 28.56 9.77 3.80
CA VAL A 104 29.74 10.59 3.48
C VAL A 104 29.34 12.04 3.55
N ALA A 105 30.19 12.86 4.18
CA ALA A 105 30.07 14.32 4.16
C ALA A 105 31.41 14.97 3.76
N GLU A 106 31.33 16.14 3.14
CA GLU A 106 32.45 16.93 2.66
C GLU A 106 32.43 18.31 3.33
N ASP A 107 33.60 18.79 3.78
CA ASP A 107 33.77 20.14 4.34
C ASP A 107 33.98 21.21 3.25
N ALA A 108 34.18 22.46 3.68
CA ALA A 108 34.35 23.58 2.76
C ALA A 108 35.66 23.49 1.93
N GLU A 109 36.65 22.72 2.39
CA GLU A 109 37.92 22.50 1.72
C GLU A 109 37.94 21.23 0.85
N GLY A 110 36.77 20.55 0.67
CA GLY A 110 36.64 19.34 -0.15
C GLY A 110 37.16 18.06 0.51
N ARG A 111 37.41 18.09 1.84
CA ARG A 111 37.84 16.90 2.58
C ARG A 111 36.64 16.13 3.06
N THR A 112 36.65 14.81 2.88
CA THR A 112 35.53 13.93 3.22
C THR A 112 35.70 13.28 4.59
N THR A 113 34.56 12.94 5.20
CA THR A 113 34.45 12.05 6.36
C THR A 113 33.37 11.06 6.13
N THR A 114 33.52 9.85 6.67
CA THR A 114 32.55 8.77 6.54
C THR A 114 32.04 8.31 7.89
N GLN A 115 30.80 7.88 7.96
CA GLN A 115 30.20 7.27 9.15
C GLN A 115 29.35 6.09 8.75
N ASP A 116 29.54 4.96 9.44
CA ASP A 116 28.75 3.75 9.30
C ASP A 116 27.91 3.52 10.57
N SER A 117 26.74 2.91 10.40
CA SER A 117 25.88 2.51 11.51
C SER A 117 25.06 1.28 11.12
N ARG A 118 24.66 0.50 12.13
CA ARG A 118 23.75 -0.64 11.98
C ARG A 118 22.68 -0.56 13.05
N PHE A 119 21.48 -0.93 12.69
CA PHE A 119 20.38 -1.01 13.64
C PHE A 119 19.36 -2.07 13.21
N THR A 120 18.44 -2.42 14.10
CA THR A 120 17.33 -3.35 13.80
C THR A 120 16.02 -2.71 14.22
N THR A 121 15.03 -2.73 13.32
CA THR A 121 13.70 -2.22 13.62
C THR A 121 12.95 -3.11 14.61
N LEU A 122 11.93 -2.56 15.22
CA LEU A 122 11.06 -3.25 16.16
C LEU A 122 10.44 -4.51 15.57
N THR A 123 10.15 -5.49 16.43
CA THR A 123 9.35 -6.66 16.08
C THR A 123 7.95 -6.42 16.62
N PRO A 124 6.93 -6.25 15.76
CA PRO A 124 5.55 -6.03 16.20
C PRO A 124 5.04 -7.20 17.03
N LYS A 125 4.28 -6.90 18.08
CA LYS A 125 3.54 -7.91 18.85
C LYS A 125 2.20 -8.23 18.20
N GLU A 126 1.62 -7.25 17.54
CA GLU A 126 0.36 -7.36 16.83
C GLU A 126 0.47 -6.84 15.43
N THR A 127 -0.21 -7.52 14.50
CA THR A 127 -0.11 -7.22 13.08
C THR A 127 -1.47 -7.19 12.41
N PHE A 128 -1.52 -6.60 11.22
CA PHE A 128 -2.66 -6.65 10.33
C PHE A 128 -2.25 -7.03 8.90
N ILE A 129 -3.19 -7.61 8.16
CA ILE A 129 -3.10 -7.83 6.72
C ILE A 129 -4.34 -7.26 6.04
N GLY A 130 -4.22 -6.87 4.78
CA GLY A 130 -5.32 -6.50 3.89
C GLY A 130 -5.61 -7.62 2.90
N HIS A 131 -6.78 -8.26 3.01
CA HIS A 131 -7.29 -9.16 1.99
C HIS A 131 -7.76 -8.34 0.81
N PHE A 132 -7.23 -8.61 -0.36
CA PHE A 132 -7.50 -7.80 -1.55
C PHE A 132 -8.37 -8.53 -2.57
N THR A 133 -9.15 -7.75 -3.28
CA THR A 133 -9.88 -8.12 -4.51
C THR A 133 -9.70 -7.00 -5.53
N PRO A 134 -9.59 -7.32 -6.85
CA PRO A 134 -9.60 -8.65 -7.46
C PRO A 134 -8.32 -9.44 -7.23
N GLU A 135 -8.34 -10.74 -7.53
CA GLU A 135 -7.17 -11.62 -7.44
C GLU A 135 -6.09 -11.22 -8.45
N ASP A 136 -4.83 -11.55 -8.09
CA ASP A 136 -3.68 -11.33 -8.97
C ASP A 136 -3.83 -12.09 -10.29
N GLY A 137 -3.46 -11.46 -11.39
CA GLY A 137 -3.57 -12.01 -12.74
C GLY A 137 -4.99 -12.04 -13.31
N SER A 138 -6.03 -11.65 -12.56
CA SER A 138 -7.41 -11.74 -12.99
C SER A 138 -7.79 -10.71 -14.06
N THR A 139 -8.90 -10.98 -14.77
CA THR A 139 -9.55 -10.02 -15.67
C THR A 139 -10.94 -9.69 -15.14
N VAL A 140 -11.20 -8.41 -14.89
CA VAL A 140 -12.43 -7.93 -14.24
C VAL A 140 -13.18 -6.91 -15.09
N GLY A 141 -14.45 -6.66 -14.78
CA GLY A 141 -15.25 -5.66 -15.48
C GLY A 141 -14.89 -4.23 -15.12
N VAL A 142 -15.32 -3.28 -15.95
CA VAL A 142 -15.00 -1.85 -15.83
C VAL A 142 -15.49 -1.18 -14.53
N GLY A 143 -16.35 -1.81 -13.77
CA GLY A 143 -16.86 -1.30 -12.50
C GLY A 143 -16.12 -1.81 -11.26
N MET A 144 -15.18 -2.76 -11.40
CA MET A 144 -14.52 -3.43 -10.27
C MET A 144 -13.58 -2.46 -9.53
N PRO A 145 -13.77 -2.18 -8.24
CA PRO A 145 -12.76 -1.50 -7.44
C PRO A 145 -11.61 -2.46 -7.12
N PHE A 146 -10.43 -1.93 -6.82
CA PHE A 146 -9.47 -2.65 -6.02
C PHE A 146 -9.82 -2.40 -4.55
N SER A 147 -10.14 -3.45 -3.81
CA SER A 147 -10.59 -3.38 -2.42
C SER A 147 -9.61 -4.09 -1.51
N LEU A 148 -9.36 -3.49 -0.35
CA LEU A 148 -8.62 -4.08 0.76
C LEU A 148 -9.57 -4.20 1.96
N ASN A 149 -9.68 -5.41 2.54
CA ASN A 149 -10.38 -5.64 3.79
C ASN A 149 -9.33 -6.01 4.84
N PHE A 150 -9.16 -5.16 5.83
CA PHE A 150 -8.14 -5.32 6.86
C PHE A 150 -8.61 -6.23 7.98
N THR A 151 -7.73 -7.09 8.47
CA THR A 151 -8.03 -8.02 9.58
C THR A 151 -8.19 -7.33 10.91
N ARG A 152 -7.77 -6.07 11.00
CA ARG A 152 -7.93 -5.21 12.18
C ARG A 152 -8.28 -3.79 11.73
N GLY A 153 -9.11 -3.11 12.50
CA GLY A 153 -9.51 -1.73 12.21
C GLY A 153 -8.29 -0.79 12.22
N ILE A 154 -8.21 0.05 11.21
CA ILE A 154 -7.15 1.04 10.99
C ILE A 154 -7.58 2.36 11.64
N THR A 155 -6.70 2.97 12.42
CA THR A 155 -6.89 4.30 13.03
C THR A 155 -5.92 5.34 12.50
N LYS A 156 -4.91 4.91 11.70
CA LYS A 156 -3.96 5.77 10.98
C LYS A 156 -4.11 5.56 9.47
N PRO A 157 -5.28 5.95 8.89
CA PRO A 157 -5.62 5.65 7.50
C PRO A 157 -4.65 6.28 6.50
N ASP A 158 -4.17 7.49 6.76
CA ASP A 158 -3.24 8.20 5.87
C ASP A 158 -1.91 7.46 5.70
N ASP A 159 -1.39 6.85 6.76
CA ASP A 159 -0.12 6.14 6.71
C ASP A 159 -0.25 4.82 5.95
N VAL A 160 -1.38 4.13 6.12
CA VAL A 160 -1.72 2.92 5.36
C VAL A 160 -1.92 3.25 3.88
N GLU A 161 -2.68 4.31 3.56
CA GLU A 161 -2.96 4.70 2.18
C GLU A 161 -1.72 5.14 1.42
N LYS A 162 -0.83 5.93 2.05
CA LYS A 162 0.47 6.34 1.49
C LYS A 162 1.39 5.17 1.15
N ALA A 163 1.26 4.05 1.85
CA ALA A 163 2.05 2.85 1.60
C ALA A 163 1.51 1.98 0.44
N ILE A 164 0.39 2.38 -0.15
CA ILE A 164 -0.24 1.69 -1.28
C ILE A 164 -0.03 2.53 -2.54
N ARG A 165 0.64 1.94 -3.52
CA ARG A 165 0.90 2.60 -4.81
C ARG A 165 0.13 1.90 -5.92
N ILE A 166 -0.68 2.66 -6.65
CA ILE A 166 -1.42 2.15 -7.81
C ILE A 166 -0.87 2.78 -9.09
N THR A 167 -0.52 1.93 -10.04
CA THR A 167 -0.04 2.32 -11.37
C THR A 167 -0.94 1.71 -12.44
N THR A 168 -1.29 2.48 -13.46
CA THR A 168 -2.18 2.02 -14.53
C THR A 168 -1.60 2.28 -15.91
N VAL A 169 -1.88 1.40 -16.85
CA VAL A 169 -1.52 1.56 -18.28
C VAL A 169 -2.74 1.27 -19.15
N PRO A 170 -3.27 2.27 -19.88
CA PRO A 170 -2.89 3.69 -19.87
C PRO A 170 -3.12 4.33 -18.49
N ALA A 171 -2.47 5.47 -18.25
CA ALA A 171 -2.60 6.20 -16.99
C ALA A 171 -4.05 6.63 -16.74
N VAL A 172 -4.57 6.33 -15.56
CA VAL A 172 -5.91 6.69 -15.08
C VAL A 172 -5.77 7.18 -13.64
N GLU A 173 -6.40 8.30 -13.34
CA GLU A 173 -6.48 8.80 -11.97
C GLU A 173 -7.36 7.88 -11.12
N VAL A 174 -6.84 7.48 -9.97
CA VAL A 174 -7.49 6.56 -9.04
C VAL A 174 -7.55 7.19 -7.67
N GLU A 175 -8.72 7.15 -7.05
CA GLU A 175 -8.97 7.70 -5.71
C GLU A 175 -9.25 6.57 -4.73
N GLY A 176 -8.69 6.70 -3.51
CA GLY A 176 -9.00 5.84 -2.36
C GLY A 176 -10.27 6.30 -1.65
N HIS A 177 -11.03 5.36 -1.09
CA HIS A 177 -12.18 5.65 -0.25
C HIS A 177 -12.31 4.60 0.86
N TRP A 178 -12.34 5.08 2.11
CA TRP A 178 -12.53 4.23 3.28
C TRP A 178 -14.02 3.99 3.56
N PHE A 179 -14.36 2.74 3.84
CA PHE A 179 -15.65 2.31 4.39
C PHE A 179 -15.43 1.85 5.83
N GLY A 180 -15.85 2.68 6.78
CA GLY A 180 -15.49 2.46 8.17
C GLY A 180 -13.97 2.55 8.39
N ASN A 181 -13.43 1.64 9.17
CA ASN A 181 -12.00 1.57 9.48
C ASN A 181 -11.33 0.25 9.06
N ASP A 182 -12.05 -0.61 8.37
CA ASP A 182 -11.57 -1.95 7.99
C ASP A 182 -11.57 -2.23 6.49
N ARG A 183 -12.12 -1.30 5.67
CA ARG A 183 -12.14 -1.46 4.22
C ARG A 183 -11.70 -0.19 3.50
N LEU A 184 -10.78 -0.35 2.52
CA LEU A 184 -10.31 0.69 1.62
C LEU A 184 -10.48 0.24 0.17
N ASP A 185 -11.26 1.00 -0.60
CA ASP A 185 -11.48 0.77 -2.03
C ASP A 185 -10.77 1.82 -2.87
N PHE A 186 -10.19 1.38 -3.99
CA PHE A 186 -9.59 2.26 -4.99
C PHE A 186 -10.30 2.09 -6.34
N ARG A 187 -10.68 3.17 -6.96
CA ARG A 187 -11.28 3.18 -8.28
C ARG A 187 -11.16 4.56 -8.95
N PRO A 188 -11.30 4.67 -10.28
CA PRO A 188 -11.48 5.96 -10.93
C PRO A 188 -12.86 6.55 -10.60
N ARG A 189 -13.01 7.85 -10.77
CA ARG A 189 -14.29 8.58 -10.59
C ARG A 189 -15.43 8.00 -11.41
N THR A 190 -15.10 7.53 -12.60
CA THR A 190 -16.05 6.86 -13.50
C THR A 190 -15.73 5.36 -13.56
N TYR A 191 -16.13 4.68 -14.62
CA TYR A 191 -15.69 3.33 -14.88
C TYR A 191 -14.25 3.30 -15.39
N TRP A 192 -13.54 2.20 -15.14
CA TRP A 192 -12.27 1.94 -15.77
C TRP A 192 -12.40 1.94 -17.30
N LYS A 193 -11.35 2.34 -17.99
CA LYS A 193 -11.24 2.13 -19.43
C LYS A 193 -10.94 0.65 -19.70
N ALA A 194 -11.70 0.02 -20.61
CA ALA A 194 -11.44 -1.36 -21.01
C ALA A 194 -10.01 -1.53 -21.57
N GLY A 195 -9.35 -2.61 -21.25
CA GLY A 195 -7.96 -2.90 -21.60
C GLY A 195 -6.90 -2.31 -20.65
N THR A 196 -7.30 -1.51 -19.65
CA THR A 196 -6.36 -0.97 -18.65
C THR A 196 -5.72 -2.10 -17.86
N LYS A 197 -4.39 -2.07 -17.75
CA LYS A 197 -3.63 -2.89 -16.80
C LYS A 197 -3.45 -2.08 -15.52
N VAL A 198 -3.79 -2.68 -14.38
CA VAL A 198 -3.65 -2.08 -13.06
C VAL A 198 -2.61 -2.87 -12.29
N THR A 199 -1.67 -2.16 -11.68
CA THR A 199 -0.66 -2.73 -10.79
C THR A 199 -0.76 -2.02 -9.44
N VAL A 200 -0.86 -2.80 -8.38
CA VAL A 200 -0.92 -2.32 -7.00
C VAL A 200 0.29 -2.85 -6.25
N GLU A 201 1.04 -1.96 -5.64
CA GLU A 201 2.15 -2.28 -4.75
C GLU A 201 1.69 -2.00 -3.31
N LEU A 202 1.56 -3.05 -2.51
CA LEU A 202 1.26 -2.99 -1.09
C LEU A 202 2.58 -3.00 -0.33
N ASN A 203 3.01 -1.86 0.19
CA ASN A 203 4.22 -1.73 1.00
C ASN A 203 3.83 -1.54 2.47
N LEU A 204 3.04 -2.47 3.00
CA LEU A 204 2.45 -2.37 4.34
C LEU A 204 3.36 -2.91 5.45
N ASP A 205 4.39 -3.72 5.12
CA ASP A 205 5.33 -4.26 6.10
C ASP A 205 6.02 -3.13 6.88
N GLY A 206 5.73 -3.05 8.18
CA GLY A 206 6.23 -2.01 9.08
C GLY A 206 5.38 -0.73 9.13
N VAL A 207 4.26 -0.64 8.41
CA VAL A 207 3.32 0.50 8.55
C VAL A 207 2.50 0.34 9.82
N GLU A 208 2.52 1.31 10.69
CA GLU A 208 1.66 1.33 11.87
C GLU A 208 0.24 1.78 11.48
N GLY A 209 -0.69 0.83 11.35
CA GLY A 209 -2.08 1.11 10.99
C GLY A 209 -2.94 1.57 12.16
N ARG A 210 -2.53 1.24 13.38
CA ARG A 210 -3.05 1.70 14.66
C ARG A 210 -1.99 1.48 15.72
N ASP A 211 -2.13 2.11 16.88
CA ASP A 211 -1.12 2.07 17.95
C ASP A 211 -0.68 0.64 18.30
N GLY A 212 0.61 0.36 18.07
CA GLY A 212 1.25 -0.93 18.33
C GLY A 212 0.91 -2.05 17.34
N VAL A 213 0.13 -1.80 16.29
CA VAL A 213 -0.29 -2.80 15.30
C VAL A 213 0.25 -2.44 13.92
N TYR A 214 1.07 -3.31 13.35
CA TYR A 214 1.82 -3.05 12.12
C TYR A 214 1.40 -3.97 10.99
N GLY A 215 1.47 -3.48 9.77
CA GLY A 215 1.26 -4.30 8.57
C GLY A 215 2.37 -5.30 8.34
N GLU A 216 2.05 -6.43 7.71
CA GLU A 216 3.01 -7.48 7.35
C GLU A 216 3.30 -7.57 5.85
N GLN A 217 2.47 -6.95 5.00
CA GLN A 217 2.48 -7.24 3.58
C GLN A 217 3.46 -6.34 2.82
N SER A 218 4.34 -6.98 2.06
CA SER A 218 5.07 -6.38 0.95
C SER A 218 4.75 -7.18 -0.31
N LYS A 219 3.77 -6.74 -1.12
CA LYS A 219 3.21 -7.52 -2.22
C LYS A 219 2.89 -6.65 -3.43
N LYS A 220 3.07 -7.22 -4.61
CA LYS A 220 2.66 -6.63 -5.88
C LYS A 220 1.54 -7.46 -6.48
N VAL A 221 0.44 -6.80 -6.84
CA VAL A 221 -0.77 -7.40 -7.43
C VAL A 221 -1.03 -6.71 -8.76
N SER A 222 -1.40 -7.47 -9.77
CA SER A 222 -1.74 -6.93 -11.08
C SER A 222 -3.01 -7.58 -11.62
N PHE A 223 -3.88 -6.78 -12.26
CA PHE A 223 -5.08 -7.29 -12.91
C PHE A 223 -5.39 -6.48 -14.17
N THR A 224 -6.24 -7.03 -15.03
CA THR A 224 -6.62 -6.39 -16.29
C THR A 224 -8.10 -6.03 -16.29
N ILE A 225 -8.43 -4.86 -16.77
CA ILE A 225 -9.80 -4.44 -17.00
C ILE A 225 -10.27 -5.01 -18.33
N GLY A 226 -11.25 -5.87 -18.30
CA GLY A 226 -11.85 -6.50 -19.48
C GLY A 226 -12.85 -5.59 -20.19
N ARG A 227 -13.82 -6.20 -20.84
CA ARG A 227 -14.86 -5.48 -21.60
C ARG A 227 -15.72 -4.58 -20.73
N SER A 228 -16.20 -3.49 -21.29
CA SER A 228 -17.24 -2.68 -20.69
C SER A 228 -18.61 -3.35 -20.86
N GLN A 229 -19.21 -3.82 -19.77
CA GLN A 229 -20.59 -4.29 -19.76
C GLN A 229 -21.30 -3.77 -18.52
N ILE A 230 -22.39 -3.04 -18.74
CA ILE A 230 -23.18 -2.39 -17.70
C ILE A 230 -24.62 -2.81 -17.86
N SER A 231 -25.25 -3.27 -16.77
CA SER A 231 -26.68 -3.55 -16.71
C SER A 231 -27.38 -2.41 -15.99
N VAL A 232 -28.35 -1.78 -16.64
CA VAL A 232 -29.17 -0.72 -16.08
C VAL A 232 -30.57 -1.26 -15.82
N VAL A 233 -30.94 -1.40 -14.55
CA VAL A 233 -32.25 -1.88 -14.11
C VAL A 233 -33.15 -0.68 -13.79
N ASP A 234 -34.32 -0.63 -14.41
CA ASP A 234 -35.38 0.33 -14.10
C ASP A 234 -36.52 -0.45 -13.39
N ALA A 235 -36.53 -0.32 -12.05
CA ALA A 235 -37.50 -1.04 -11.21
C ALA A 235 -38.95 -0.57 -11.44
N LYS A 236 -39.16 0.71 -11.85
CA LYS A 236 -40.50 1.22 -12.15
C LYS A 236 -41.05 0.72 -13.47
N LYS A 237 -40.18 0.48 -14.45
CA LYS A 237 -40.52 -0.04 -15.79
C LYS A 237 -40.38 -1.54 -15.86
N HIS A 238 -39.93 -2.21 -14.82
CA HIS A 238 -39.65 -3.65 -14.75
C HIS A 238 -38.78 -4.13 -15.91
N THR A 239 -37.74 -3.37 -16.25
CA THR A 239 -36.86 -3.66 -17.38
C THR A 239 -35.39 -3.54 -17.01
N MET A 240 -34.53 -4.31 -17.67
CA MET A 240 -33.10 -4.20 -17.61
C MET A 240 -32.54 -4.00 -19.03
N LYS A 241 -31.62 -3.04 -19.19
CA LYS A 241 -30.84 -2.86 -20.42
C LYS A 241 -29.43 -3.36 -20.14
N VAL A 242 -28.93 -4.23 -21.03
CA VAL A 242 -27.52 -4.63 -21.03
C VAL A 242 -26.80 -3.78 -22.07
N ILE A 243 -25.82 -3.03 -21.62
CA ILE A 243 -25.01 -2.10 -22.43
C ILE A 243 -23.61 -2.68 -22.50
N ARG A 244 -23.11 -2.95 -23.70
CA ARG A 244 -21.73 -3.38 -23.96
C ARG A 244 -21.04 -2.38 -24.85
N ASP A 245 -19.87 -1.89 -24.41
CA ASP A 245 -19.06 -0.91 -25.15
C ASP A 245 -19.88 0.29 -25.62
N GLY A 246 -20.75 0.80 -24.76
CA GLY A 246 -21.65 1.94 -25.00
C GLY A 246 -22.91 1.63 -25.81
N LYS A 247 -23.09 0.41 -26.34
CA LYS A 247 -24.25 0.02 -27.14
C LYS A 247 -25.20 -0.88 -26.35
N VAL A 248 -26.50 -0.58 -26.43
CA VAL A 248 -27.54 -1.47 -25.87
C VAL A 248 -27.62 -2.74 -26.71
N ILE A 249 -27.17 -3.86 -26.14
CA ILE A 249 -27.18 -5.18 -26.81
C ILE A 249 -28.41 -6.02 -26.45
N LYS A 250 -29.06 -5.73 -25.31
CA LYS A 250 -30.26 -6.47 -24.90
C LYS A 250 -31.14 -5.61 -24.00
N LYS A 251 -32.46 -5.77 -24.15
CA LYS A 251 -33.49 -5.29 -23.22
C LYS A 251 -34.24 -6.50 -22.70
N ILE A 252 -34.41 -6.62 -21.39
CA ILE A 252 -34.94 -7.78 -20.71
C ILE A 252 -36.07 -7.32 -19.78
N LYS A 253 -37.20 -8.03 -19.76
CA LYS A 253 -38.23 -7.88 -18.74
C LYS A 253 -37.75 -8.53 -17.45
N VAL A 254 -37.82 -7.82 -16.33
CA VAL A 254 -37.36 -8.27 -15.02
C VAL A 254 -38.42 -8.08 -13.97
N THR A 255 -38.26 -8.71 -12.82
CA THR A 255 -38.90 -8.37 -11.56
C THR A 255 -37.88 -7.95 -10.56
N THR A 256 -38.18 -7.00 -9.69
CA THR A 256 -37.29 -6.52 -8.63
C THR A 256 -37.98 -6.64 -7.27
N GLY A 257 -37.40 -6.10 -6.20
CA GLY A 257 -37.97 -6.15 -4.85
C GLY A 257 -39.39 -5.60 -4.77
N ALA A 258 -40.30 -6.35 -4.15
CA ALA A 258 -41.69 -5.95 -3.84
C ALA A 258 -41.67 -4.75 -2.87
N PRO A 259 -42.82 -4.05 -2.71
CA PRO A 259 -42.98 -3.05 -1.66
C PRO A 259 -42.60 -3.60 -0.27
N GLY A 260 -41.74 -2.92 0.45
CA GLY A 260 -41.16 -3.37 1.72
C GLY A 260 -39.88 -4.23 1.59
N TYR A 261 -39.54 -4.65 0.36
CA TYR A 261 -38.34 -5.45 0.02
C TYR A 261 -37.58 -4.82 -1.16
N GLU A 262 -37.59 -3.51 -1.27
CA GLU A 262 -37.06 -2.80 -2.43
C GLU A 262 -35.62 -3.19 -2.74
N THR A 263 -35.34 -3.43 -4.00
CA THR A 263 -33.96 -3.62 -4.48
C THR A 263 -33.12 -2.36 -4.20
N TRP A 264 -31.95 -2.52 -3.62
CA TRP A 264 -31.03 -1.40 -3.35
C TRP A 264 -30.78 -0.58 -4.62
N ASN A 265 -30.84 0.73 -4.49
CA ASN A 265 -30.51 1.66 -5.55
C ASN A 265 -29.00 1.96 -5.55
N GLY A 266 -28.47 2.29 -6.71
CA GLY A 266 -27.08 2.72 -6.87
C GLY A 266 -26.28 1.86 -7.83
N LYS A 267 -24.95 2.02 -7.80
CA LYS A 267 -24.02 1.26 -8.62
C LYS A 267 -23.51 0.09 -7.80
N MET A 268 -23.69 -1.10 -8.30
CA MET A 268 -23.25 -2.35 -7.71
C MET A 268 -22.33 -3.10 -8.67
N VAL A 269 -21.40 -3.86 -8.15
CA VAL A 269 -20.49 -4.68 -8.92
C VAL A 269 -20.80 -6.14 -8.70
N ILE A 270 -20.84 -6.91 -9.80
CA ILE A 270 -20.97 -8.36 -9.70
C ILE A 270 -19.67 -8.91 -9.11
N SER A 271 -19.74 -9.37 -7.87
CA SER A 271 -18.57 -9.90 -7.12
C SER A 271 -18.39 -11.40 -7.30
N GLU A 272 -19.47 -12.13 -7.62
CA GLU A 272 -19.47 -13.58 -7.73
C GLU A 272 -20.49 -14.02 -8.78
N LYS A 273 -20.20 -15.12 -9.48
CA LYS A 273 -21.10 -15.75 -10.45
C LYS A 273 -21.20 -17.24 -10.13
N LEU A 274 -22.42 -17.70 -9.95
CA LEU A 274 -22.74 -19.06 -9.60
C LEU A 274 -23.66 -19.64 -10.68
N THR A 275 -23.35 -20.83 -11.15
CA THR A 275 -24.23 -21.54 -12.11
C THR A 275 -25.56 -21.87 -11.46
N VAL A 276 -25.49 -22.39 -10.23
CA VAL A 276 -26.66 -22.72 -9.39
C VAL A 276 -26.27 -22.37 -7.93
N THR A 277 -27.23 -21.85 -7.16
CA THR A 277 -27.05 -21.62 -5.73
C THR A 277 -28.35 -21.78 -4.97
N ARG A 278 -28.25 -22.06 -3.65
CA ARG A 278 -29.41 -21.99 -2.75
C ARG A 278 -29.60 -20.55 -2.28
N MET A 279 -30.82 -20.07 -2.28
CA MET A 279 -31.18 -18.79 -1.64
C MET A 279 -32.17 -19.09 -0.52
N ASN A 280 -31.75 -18.82 0.72
CA ASN A 280 -32.55 -19.05 1.93
C ASN A 280 -32.69 -17.74 2.68
N GLY A 281 -33.93 -17.32 2.96
CA GLY A 281 -34.25 -16.09 3.67
C GLY A 281 -33.67 -16.00 5.07
N GLU A 282 -33.47 -17.12 5.76
CA GLU A 282 -32.86 -17.17 7.09
C GLU A 282 -31.42 -16.58 7.09
N THR A 283 -30.66 -16.77 6.01
CA THR A 283 -29.28 -16.32 5.90
C THR A 283 -29.14 -14.79 5.70
N VAL A 284 -30.24 -14.11 5.40
CA VAL A 284 -30.28 -12.69 5.07
C VAL A 284 -31.33 -11.91 5.87
N GLY A 285 -31.83 -12.50 6.97
CA GLY A 285 -32.72 -11.83 7.92
C GLY A 285 -34.20 -11.82 7.54
N TYR A 286 -34.62 -12.60 6.55
CA TYR A 286 -36.02 -12.76 6.15
C TYR A 286 -36.69 -14.03 6.73
N GLY A 287 -36.05 -14.66 7.75
CA GLY A 287 -36.58 -15.87 8.36
C GLY A 287 -36.86 -16.97 7.33
N GLY A 288 -37.95 -17.71 7.52
CA GLY A 288 -38.36 -18.82 6.64
C GLY A 288 -39.22 -18.40 5.44
N GLU A 289 -39.24 -17.12 5.03
CA GLU A 289 -40.10 -16.63 3.95
C GLU A 289 -39.82 -17.31 2.59
N TYR A 290 -38.58 -17.73 2.36
CA TYR A 290 -38.20 -18.50 1.17
C TYR A 290 -37.01 -19.42 1.42
N ASP A 291 -36.99 -20.55 0.72
CA ASP A 291 -35.87 -21.50 0.64
C ASP A 291 -35.86 -22.16 -0.74
N ILE A 292 -35.11 -21.59 -1.67
CA ILE A 292 -35.04 -22.05 -3.06
C ILE A 292 -33.65 -22.67 -3.28
N LYS A 293 -33.64 -24.00 -3.51
CA LYS A 293 -32.39 -24.81 -3.47
C LYS A 293 -31.57 -24.72 -4.75
N ASP A 294 -32.19 -24.39 -5.88
CA ASP A 294 -31.62 -24.52 -7.22
C ASP A 294 -31.83 -23.26 -8.07
N VAL A 295 -31.48 -22.09 -7.51
CA VAL A 295 -31.56 -20.81 -8.21
C VAL A 295 -30.46 -20.74 -9.28
N PRO A 296 -30.84 -20.65 -10.59
CA PRO A 296 -29.84 -20.67 -11.67
C PRO A 296 -29.21 -19.28 -11.91
N HIS A 297 -28.00 -19.29 -12.49
CA HIS A 297 -27.31 -18.13 -13.03
C HIS A 297 -27.22 -16.94 -12.06
N ALA A 298 -26.88 -17.20 -10.80
CA ALA A 298 -26.87 -16.18 -9.77
C ALA A 298 -25.59 -15.32 -9.82
N MET A 299 -25.77 -14.01 -9.88
CA MET A 299 -24.70 -12.99 -9.87
C MET A 299 -24.86 -12.12 -8.63
N ARG A 300 -23.95 -12.26 -7.66
CA ARG A 300 -24.00 -11.54 -6.38
C ARG A 300 -23.68 -10.05 -6.57
N LEU A 301 -24.53 -9.20 -6.02
CA LEU A 301 -24.38 -7.75 -6.03
C LEU A 301 -24.01 -7.17 -4.67
N SER A 302 -24.40 -7.82 -3.57
CA SER A 302 -24.10 -7.37 -2.22
C SER A 302 -23.81 -8.53 -1.27
N THR A 303 -23.11 -8.25 -0.18
CA THR A 303 -22.91 -9.19 0.93
C THR A 303 -24.19 -9.48 1.69
N SER A 304 -25.18 -8.59 1.64
CA SER A 304 -26.51 -8.74 2.24
C SER A 304 -27.48 -9.63 1.44
N GLY A 305 -26.99 -10.31 0.39
CA GLY A 305 -27.80 -11.31 -0.34
C GLY A 305 -28.59 -10.79 -1.53
N THR A 306 -28.28 -9.61 -2.08
CA THR A 306 -28.89 -9.14 -3.33
C THR A 306 -28.17 -9.74 -4.53
N PHE A 307 -28.95 -10.31 -5.47
CA PHE A 307 -28.45 -10.94 -6.70
C PHE A 307 -29.20 -10.45 -7.94
N ILE A 308 -28.57 -10.62 -9.10
CA ILE A 308 -29.26 -10.83 -10.37
C ILE A 308 -29.27 -12.34 -10.58
N HIS A 309 -30.44 -12.96 -10.87
CA HIS A 309 -30.51 -14.41 -11.03
C HIS A 309 -31.60 -14.86 -11.99
N GLY A 310 -31.49 -16.06 -12.51
CA GLY A 310 -32.56 -16.74 -13.20
C GLY A 310 -33.71 -17.07 -12.23
N ASN A 311 -34.93 -16.93 -12.70
CA ASN A 311 -36.15 -17.15 -11.90
C ASN A 311 -37.19 -17.88 -12.72
N TYR A 312 -37.37 -19.18 -12.47
CA TYR A 312 -38.32 -20.03 -13.15
C TYR A 312 -39.71 -20.05 -12.48
N TRP A 313 -39.83 -19.49 -11.26
CA TRP A 313 -41.06 -19.44 -10.47
C TRP A 313 -41.79 -18.08 -10.52
N GLY A 314 -41.24 -17.07 -11.17
CA GLY A 314 -41.76 -15.71 -11.17
C GLY A 314 -43.02 -15.46 -11.99
N GLY A 315 -43.47 -16.45 -12.77
CA GLY A 315 -44.73 -16.40 -13.51
C GLY A 315 -44.90 -15.18 -14.41
N ASP A 316 -45.95 -14.41 -14.15
CA ASP A 316 -46.30 -13.17 -14.87
C ASP A 316 -45.61 -11.89 -14.34
N ALA A 317 -44.81 -11.99 -13.30
CA ALA A 317 -44.20 -10.81 -12.69
C ALA A 317 -43.23 -10.03 -13.63
N PHE A 318 -42.54 -10.74 -14.53
CA PHE A 318 -41.54 -10.16 -15.42
C PHE A 318 -42.10 -9.09 -16.36
N GLY A 319 -41.71 -7.85 -16.16
CA GLY A 319 -42.18 -6.71 -16.93
C GLY A 319 -43.54 -6.15 -16.47
N ASN A 320 -44.12 -6.67 -15.39
CA ASN A 320 -45.43 -6.28 -14.92
C ASN A 320 -45.44 -5.78 -13.46
N ARG A 321 -44.72 -6.44 -12.55
CA ARG A 321 -44.68 -6.07 -11.14
C ARG A 321 -43.36 -6.50 -10.48
N ASN A 322 -43.07 -5.87 -9.37
CA ASN A 322 -41.96 -6.22 -8.47
C ASN A 322 -42.47 -7.24 -7.44
N ALA A 323 -41.81 -8.40 -7.33
CA ALA A 323 -42.29 -9.51 -6.55
C ALA A 323 -41.21 -10.33 -5.83
N SER A 324 -39.96 -9.82 -5.79
CA SER A 324 -38.85 -10.49 -5.10
C SER A 324 -38.59 -9.87 -3.71
N HIS A 325 -37.69 -10.49 -2.93
CA HIS A 325 -37.20 -9.99 -1.66
C HIS A 325 -35.91 -9.14 -1.84
N GLY A 326 -35.84 -8.36 -2.93
CA GLY A 326 -34.72 -7.45 -3.21
C GLY A 326 -33.82 -7.85 -4.38
N CYS A 327 -33.86 -9.08 -4.85
CA CYS A 327 -33.09 -9.53 -6.02
C CYS A 327 -33.73 -9.04 -7.35
N VAL A 328 -32.91 -8.99 -8.39
CA VAL A 328 -33.34 -8.76 -9.77
C VAL A 328 -33.54 -10.12 -10.45
N GLY A 329 -34.77 -10.53 -10.60
CA GLY A 329 -35.15 -11.80 -11.24
C GLY A 329 -35.33 -11.66 -12.75
N LEU A 330 -34.75 -12.56 -13.52
CA LEU A 330 -34.88 -12.69 -14.95
C LEU A 330 -35.62 -14.01 -15.25
N ARG A 331 -36.54 -14.01 -16.27
CA ARG A 331 -37.18 -15.23 -16.67
C ARG A 331 -36.18 -16.29 -17.09
N ASP A 332 -36.29 -17.46 -16.51
CA ASP A 332 -35.42 -18.62 -16.77
C ASP A 332 -36.24 -19.93 -16.71
N VAL A 333 -35.57 -21.05 -16.96
CA VAL A 333 -36.15 -22.39 -16.82
C VAL A 333 -35.50 -23.12 -15.64
N LYS A 334 -36.20 -24.07 -15.05
CA LYS A 334 -35.65 -24.89 -13.97
C LYS A 334 -34.53 -25.77 -14.52
N GLY A 335 -33.33 -25.68 -13.88
CA GLY A 335 -32.14 -26.41 -14.32
C GLY A 335 -31.44 -25.79 -15.54
N GLY A 336 -31.73 -24.52 -15.87
CA GLY A 336 -31.14 -23.79 -16.99
C GLY A 336 -29.68 -23.41 -16.78
#